data_f58ac4a95efdde2163bd03ddb77b78bc
#
_entry.id   f58ac4a95efdde2163bd03ddb77b78bc
#
_cell.length_a   1.000
_cell.length_b   1.000
_cell.length_c   1.000
_cell.angle_alpha   90.00
_cell.angle_beta   90.00
_cell.angle_gamma   90.00
#
_symmetry.space_group_name_H-M   'P 1'
#
loop_
_entity.id
_entity.type
_entity.pdbx_description
1 polymer ?
#
loop_
_entity_poly.entity_id
_entity_poly.type
_entity_poly.pdbx_seq_one_letter_code
_entity_poly.pdbx_strand_id
1 'polypeptide(L)'
;VSPPDLSKASKFLSFAPDSGGVGTQLVIKGENLGTDTAYLRVTVNGKRANIVGVNNDHIYAIVPARADNGLVKVFVGKGDQAQELTGDTPFRYFFKRNVSTVAGQNGKAERSDGEYTQATFRRPWALLSDKDGAIFEMDEGRGTNKDGALRRLYEGNVETLIQCNAGPFQSPTAAAFNAAQDTMYMVHLYNPDNCTSKVGLVAITRAGGFMDTRALVRMDNPKCTGIAVHPTTGDIIFNNQSDGYLYRYVPNTDLDKAWQRLKRVGNKSGTELKLVFSPDGKYLYEIIKNRHCIYRTAYDAATRTLGKTDELWAGQWDKAGYQNGVGTAAQFDTPSAGAFDEDGNLYIADKNNHCIRKITPDGTVSLYAGTPKQSGYKDGLPDVAKFNQPEGLTILSDQSIIVADRENQVIRKVVVE
;
A
#
# COMPACT_ATOMS: atom_id res chain seq x y z
N VAL A 1 21.10 16.03 36.02
CA VAL A 1 21.26 15.45 34.65
C VAL A 1 22.69 15.77 34.22
N SER A 2 23.50 14.74 33.98
CA SER A 2 24.92 14.89 33.61
C SER A 2 25.21 14.04 32.35
N PRO A 3 26.02 14.56 31.43
CA PRO A 3 26.50 13.77 30.29
C PRO A 3 27.36 12.59 30.78
N PRO A 4 27.61 11.60 29.92
CA PRO A 4 28.59 10.59 30.18
C PRO A 4 30.02 11.24 30.33
N ASP A 5 30.88 10.62 31.10
CA ASP A 5 32.28 11.08 31.20
C ASP A 5 33.01 10.70 29.90
N LEU A 6 33.18 11.67 29.01
CA LEU A 6 33.78 11.45 27.69
C LEU A 6 35.33 11.11 27.78
N SER A 7 35.95 11.21 28.96
CA SER A 7 37.29 10.73 29.15
C SER A 7 37.42 9.23 29.40
N LYS A 8 36.27 8.55 29.60
CA LYS A 8 36.16 7.11 29.85
C LYS A 8 35.34 6.44 28.78
N ALA A 9 35.68 5.22 28.41
CA ALA A 9 34.90 4.41 27.52
C ALA A 9 33.56 4.00 28.19
N SER A 10 32.47 4.14 27.46
CA SER A 10 31.17 3.54 27.85
C SER A 10 31.14 2.07 27.46
N LYS A 11 30.34 1.26 28.18
CA LYS A 11 30.20 -0.18 27.90
C LYS A 11 28.73 -0.59 27.87
N PHE A 12 28.45 -1.53 27.00
CA PHE A 12 27.21 -2.30 26.97
C PHE A 12 27.44 -3.64 27.68
N LEU A 13 26.71 -3.95 28.72
CA LEU A 13 26.90 -5.20 29.48
C LEU A 13 25.84 -6.26 29.17
N SER A 14 24.58 -5.87 29.16
CA SER A 14 23.47 -6.78 28.90
C SER A 14 22.18 -6.01 28.64
N PHE A 15 21.15 -6.71 28.20
CA PHE A 15 19.78 -6.18 28.18
C PHE A 15 18.78 -7.28 28.53
N ALA A 16 17.63 -6.87 29.00
CA ALA A 16 16.49 -7.74 29.28
C ALA A 16 15.15 -6.97 29.08
N PRO A 17 14.07 -7.65 28.68
CA PRO A 17 14.02 -9.05 28.21
C PRO A 17 14.72 -9.22 26.85
N ASP A 18 15.06 -10.47 26.49
CA ASP A 18 15.68 -10.81 25.20
C ASP A 18 14.69 -10.92 24.05
N SER A 19 13.39 -10.77 24.36
CA SER A 19 12.30 -10.92 23.38
C SER A 19 11.06 -10.15 23.80
N GLY A 20 10.24 -9.80 22.81
CA GLY A 20 8.97 -9.08 23.03
C GLY A 20 8.46 -8.46 21.74
N GLY A 21 7.33 -7.79 21.80
CA GLY A 21 6.76 -7.01 20.70
C GLY A 21 6.91 -5.50 20.93
N VAL A 22 6.15 -4.73 20.15
CA VAL A 22 6.02 -3.28 20.33
C VAL A 22 5.65 -2.92 21.78
N GLY A 23 6.23 -1.87 22.29
CA GLY A 23 5.97 -1.40 23.66
C GLY A 23 6.69 -2.19 24.76
N THR A 24 7.42 -3.25 24.43
CA THR A 24 8.25 -3.97 25.41
C THR A 24 9.27 -3.02 26.00
N GLN A 25 9.32 -2.95 27.32
CA GLN A 25 10.31 -2.15 28.04
C GLN A 25 11.60 -2.93 28.15
N LEU A 26 12.66 -2.41 27.49
CA LEU A 26 14.03 -2.90 27.61
C LEU A 26 14.73 -2.21 28.77
N VAL A 27 15.43 -2.98 29.58
CA VAL A 27 16.38 -2.49 30.54
C VAL A 27 17.77 -2.86 30.02
N ILE A 28 18.55 -1.87 29.64
CA ILE A 28 19.90 -2.03 29.13
C ILE A 28 20.88 -1.66 30.24
N LYS A 29 21.73 -2.59 30.62
CA LYS A 29 22.76 -2.41 31.64
C LYS A 29 24.10 -2.06 30.97
N GLY A 30 24.79 -1.05 31.48
CA GLY A 30 26.05 -0.60 30.96
C GLY A 30 26.92 0.09 32.00
N GLU A 31 27.99 0.74 31.56
CA GLU A 31 28.87 1.57 32.37
C GLU A 31 29.07 2.91 31.69
N ASN A 32 29.14 3.99 32.48
CA ASN A 32 29.40 5.35 31.99
C ASN A 32 28.41 5.83 30.93
N LEU A 33 27.10 5.64 31.16
CA LEU A 33 26.04 6.05 30.24
C LEU A 33 25.58 7.51 30.47
N GLY A 34 25.94 8.11 31.61
CA GLY A 34 25.42 9.41 32.02
C GLY A 34 23.97 9.35 32.51
N THR A 35 23.41 10.51 32.75
CA THR A 35 22.00 10.65 33.17
C THR A 35 21.19 11.59 32.24
N ASP A 36 21.81 12.04 31.14
CA ASP A 36 21.21 12.93 30.16
C ASP A 36 20.86 12.17 28.90
N THR A 37 19.56 11.99 28.64
CA THR A 37 19.03 11.29 27.45
C THR A 37 19.42 11.98 26.14
N ALA A 38 19.78 13.28 26.17
CA ALA A 38 20.24 14.00 24.98
C ALA A 38 21.57 13.48 24.41
N TYR A 39 22.33 12.72 25.20
CA TYR A 39 23.58 12.08 24.80
C TYR A 39 23.40 10.59 24.46
N LEU A 40 22.19 10.11 24.42
CA LEU A 40 21.89 8.69 24.21
C LEU A 40 20.93 8.47 23.04
N ARG A 41 21.22 7.45 22.27
CA ARG A 41 20.30 6.92 21.27
C ARG A 41 20.32 5.40 21.37
N VAL A 42 19.16 4.80 21.43
CA VAL A 42 18.98 3.34 21.43
C VAL A 42 18.30 2.92 20.15
N THR A 43 18.75 1.82 19.56
CA THR A 43 18.08 1.19 18.42
C THR A 43 17.90 -0.31 18.66
N VAL A 44 16.80 -0.84 18.14
CA VAL A 44 16.54 -2.28 18.02
C VAL A 44 16.46 -2.60 16.54
N ASN A 45 17.33 -3.44 16.04
CA ASN A 45 17.46 -3.72 14.60
C ASN A 45 17.53 -2.43 13.74
N GLY A 46 18.29 -1.43 14.19
CA GLY A 46 18.42 -0.14 13.50
C GLY A 46 17.26 0.84 13.72
N LYS A 47 16.09 0.41 14.20
CA LYS A 47 14.94 1.30 14.49
C LYS A 47 15.09 1.97 15.85
N ARG A 48 14.87 3.28 15.88
CA ARG A 48 15.01 4.09 17.09
C ARG A 48 14.00 3.71 18.17
N ALA A 49 14.49 3.36 19.35
CA ALA A 49 13.71 3.13 20.55
C ALA A 49 13.55 4.43 21.35
N ASN A 50 12.39 4.58 21.99
CA ASN A 50 12.12 5.72 22.86
C ASN A 50 12.74 5.47 24.25
N ILE A 51 13.67 6.34 24.68
CA ILE A 51 14.27 6.27 26.01
C ILE A 51 13.32 6.94 27.00
N VAL A 52 12.83 6.18 27.98
CA VAL A 52 11.88 6.65 29.01
C VAL A 52 12.59 6.98 30.33
N GLY A 53 13.82 6.55 30.48
CA GLY A 53 14.65 6.87 31.65
C GLY A 53 16.08 6.42 31.49
N VAL A 54 16.98 7.03 32.24
CA VAL A 54 18.38 6.65 32.31
C VAL A 54 18.95 6.98 33.70
N ASN A 55 19.80 6.10 34.19
CA ASN A 55 20.78 6.40 35.20
C ASN A 55 22.17 5.99 34.66
N ASN A 56 23.23 6.26 35.38
CA ASN A 56 24.61 6.09 34.86
C ASN A 56 24.95 4.65 34.41
N ASP A 57 24.21 3.65 34.82
CA ASP A 57 24.45 2.23 34.55
C ASP A 57 23.26 1.49 33.93
N HIS A 58 22.11 2.16 33.77
CA HIS A 58 20.93 1.57 33.11
C HIS A 58 20.23 2.57 32.19
N ILE A 59 19.75 2.07 31.04
CA ILE A 59 18.83 2.76 30.15
C ILE A 59 17.51 1.98 30.11
N TYR A 60 16.40 2.69 30.25
CA TYR A 60 15.06 2.16 30.07
C TYR A 60 14.53 2.65 28.74
N ALA A 61 14.30 1.74 27.81
CA ALA A 61 13.86 2.06 26.45
C ALA A 61 12.64 1.23 26.05
N ILE A 62 11.82 1.76 25.18
CA ILE A 62 10.62 1.09 24.65
C ILE A 62 10.92 0.59 23.24
N VAL A 63 10.70 -0.71 23.03
CA VAL A 63 10.86 -1.35 21.71
C VAL A 63 9.90 -0.71 20.72
N PRO A 64 10.38 -0.20 19.58
CA PRO A 64 9.52 0.43 18.58
C PRO A 64 8.69 -0.60 17.81
N ALA A 65 7.60 -0.13 17.21
CA ALA A 65 6.79 -0.95 16.31
C ALA A 65 7.62 -1.47 15.13
N ARG A 66 7.38 -2.72 14.75
CA ARG A 66 8.00 -3.36 13.57
C ARG A 66 9.54 -3.34 13.60
N ALA A 67 10.13 -3.46 14.80
CA ALA A 67 11.60 -3.47 14.94
C ALA A 67 12.22 -4.67 14.21
N ASP A 68 11.53 -5.82 14.21
CA ASP A 68 12.05 -7.10 13.74
C ASP A 68 13.21 -7.63 14.60
N ASN A 69 13.65 -8.86 14.32
CA ASN A 69 14.79 -9.46 15.02
C ASN A 69 16.07 -8.72 14.68
N GLY A 70 16.86 -8.40 15.67
CA GLY A 70 18.13 -7.75 15.42
C GLY A 70 18.83 -7.25 16.66
N LEU A 71 20.02 -6.69 16.46
CA LEU A 71 20.88 -6.23 17.57
C LEU A 71 20.31 -4.99 18.24
N VAL A 72 20.45 -4.96 19.56
CA VAL A 72 20.24 -3.75 20.36
C VAL A 72 21.55 -2.96 20.38
N LYS A 73 21.48 -1.70 19.96
CA LYS A 73 22.63 -0.80 19.95
C LYS A 73 22.34 0.43 20.79
N VAL A 74 23.38 0.91 21.47
CA VAL A 74 23.38 2.17 22.22
C VAL A 74 24.46 3.07 21.64
N PHE A 75 24.10 4.30 21.34
CA PHE A 75 25.03 5.33 20.90
C PHE A 75 25.16 6.34 22.02
N VAL A 76 26.38 6.51 22.51
CA VAL A 76 26.74 7.40 23.64
C VAL A 76 27.55 8.58 23.13
N GLY A 77 27.01 9.78 23.25
CA GLY A 77 27.59 11.01 22.71
C GLY A 77 26.65 11.73 21.75
N LYS A 78 27.16 12.77 21.08
CA LYS A 78 26.37 13.56 20.12
C LYS A 78 26.95 13.46 18.71
N GLY A 79 26.02 13.45 17.73
CA GLY A 79 26.36 13.47 16.30
C GLY A 79 27.22 12.26 15.88
N ASP A 80 28.06 12.46 14.89
CA ASP A 80 28.89 11.41 14.27
C ASP A 80 30.05 10.92 15.17
N GLN A 81 30.29 11.60 16.29
CA GLN A 81 31.28 11.22 17.26
C GLN A 81 30.73 10.33 18.38
N ALA A 82 29.48 9.95 18.32
CA ALA A 82 28.87 9.06 19.30
C ALA A 82 29.53 7.67 19.25
N GLN A 83 29.92 7.16 20.42
CA GLN A 83 30.42 5.79 20.57
C GLN A 83 29.25 4.80 20.33
N GLU A 84 29.41 3.89 19.38
CA GLU A 84 28.49 2.80 19.16
C GLU A 84 28.81 1.63 20.08
N LEU A 85 27.84 1.18 20.86
CA LEU A 85 27.88 0.00 21.70
C LEU A 85 26.84 -1.00 21.20
N THR A 86 27.22 -2.26 21.07
CA THR A 86 26.36 -3.31 20.52
C THR A 86 26.19 -4.45 21.51
N GLY A 87 24.95 -4.88 21.72
CA GLY A 87 24.64 -6.08 22.50
C GLY A 87 25.09 -7.35 21.78
N ASP A 88 25.54 -8.35 22.55
CA ASP A 88 26.11 -9.60 22.01
C ASP A 88 25.08 -10.53 21.38
N THR A 89 23.83 -10.39 21.76
CA THR A 89 22.73 -11.24 21.29
C THR A 89 21.64 -10.40 20.61
N PRO A 90 20.97 -10.93 19.58
CA PRO A 90 19.85 -10.23 18.97
C PRO A 90 18.62 -10.26 19.89
N PHE A 91 17.85 -9.16 19.88
CA PHE A 91 16.50 -9.14 20.40
C PHE A 91 15.57 -9.93 19.48
N ARG A 92 14.75 -10.80 20.02
CA ARG A 92 13.73 -11.58 19.29
C ARG A 92 12.41 -10.83 19.31
N TYR A 93 12.00 -10.29 18.15
CA TYR A 93 10.79 -9.50 18.02
C TYR A 93 9.58 -10.37 17.69
N PHE A 94 8.49 -10.17 18.42
CA PHE A 94 7.23 -10.84 18.14
C PHE A 94 6.27 -9.87 17.45
N PHE A 95 6.06 -10.08 16.16
CA PHE A 95 5.04 -9.36 15.42
C PHE A 95 3.65 -9.76 15.90
N LYS A 96 2.85 -8.74 16.21
CA LYS A 96 1.44 -8.89 16.51
C LYS A 96 0.65 -8.34 15.34
N ARG A 97 -0.03 -9.22 14.62
CA ARG A 97 -0.93 -8.84 13.54
C ARG A 97 -2.37 -9.02 13.97
N ASN A 98 -3.24 -8.13 13.52
CA ASN A 98 -4.67 -8.21 13.76
C ASN A 98 -5.45 -7.63 12.59
N VAL A 99 -6.56 -8.26 12.24
CA VAL A 99 -7.52 -7.79 11.25
C VAL A 99 -8.73 -7.23 11.98
N SER A 100 -9.09 -6.00 11.66
CA SER A 100 -10.27 -5.34 12.22
C SER A 100 -11.09 -4.65 11.13
N THR A 101 -12.36 -4.39 11.39
CA THR A 101 -13.22 -3.58 10.55
C THR A 101 -13.03 -2.10 10.90
N VAL A 102 -12.73 -1.27 9.90
CA VAL A 102 -12.55 0.18 10.06
C VAL A 102 -13.87 0.90 9.87
N ALA A 103 -14.57 0.62 8.76
CA ALA A 103 -15.80 1.33 8.39
C ALA A 103 -16.72 0.42 7.60
N GLY A 104 -18.00 0.73 7.66
CA GLY A 104 -19.05 0.01 6.96
C GLY A 104 -19.81 -0.98 7.82
N GLN A 105 -20.87 -1.51 7.26
CA GLN A 105 -21.76 -2.47 7.91
C GLN A 105 -21.86 -3.73 7.03
N ASN A 106 -21.38 -4.85 7.55
CA ASN A 106 -21.36 -6.11 6.83
C ASN A 106 -22.76 -6.49 6.29
N GLY A 107 -22.81 -6.82 5.00
CA GLY A 107 -24.04 -7.23 4.31
C GLY A 107 -24.97 -6.08 3.92
N LYS A 108 -24.62 -4.82 4.18
CA LYS A 108 -25.41 -3.66 3.73
C LYS A 108 -24.83 -3.06 2.46
N ALA A 109 -25.34 -3.51 1.33
CA ALA A 109 -24.92 -3.09 -0.02
C ALA A 109 -25.58 -1.78 -0.48
N GLU A 110 -25.67 -0.78 0.38
CA GLU A 110 -26.13 0.57 0.09
C GLU A 110 -24.95 1.52 0.19
N ARG A 111 -25.09 2.75 -0.30
CA ARG A 111 -24.08 3.79 -0.12
C ARG A 111 -24.68 4.91 0.72
N SER A 112 -24.12 5.10 1.91
CA SER A 112 -24.45 6.23 2.79
C SER A 112 -23.19 6.77 3.45
N ASP A 113 -23.17 8.08 3.62
CA ASP A 113 -22.14 8.80 4.34
C ASP A 113 -22.46 8.83 5.84
N GLY A 114 -21.48 9.19 6.66
CA GLY A 114 -21.60 9.32 8.10
C GLY A 114 -20.38 8.80 8.85
N GLU A 115 -20.53 8.59 10.14
CA GLU A 115 -19.48 7.98 10.98
C GLU A 115 -19.09 6.59 10.46
N TYR A 116 -17.86 6.16 10.70
CA TYR A 116 -17.33 4.88 10.21
C TYR A 116 -18.24 3.69 10.50
N THR A 117 -18.88 3.65 11.68
CA THR A 117 -19.79 2.57 12.09
C THR A 117 -21.20 2.69 11.48
N GLN A 118 -21.56 3.85 10.95
CA GLN A 118 -22.89 4.13 10.38
C GLN A 118 -22.85 4.16 8.85
N ALA A 119 -21.75 4.56 8.27
CA ALA A 119 -21.57 4.57 6.81
C ALA A 119 -21.72 3.16 6.23
N THR A 120 -22.17 3.10 4.99
CA THR A 120 -22.28 1.86 4.24
C THR A 120 -21.59 1.96 2.89
N PHE A 121 -21.14 0.83 2.38
CA PHE A 121 -20.46 0.73 1.09
C PHE A 121 -21.23 -0.25 0.20
N ARG A 122 -21.45 0.15 -1.03
CA ARG A 122 -22.16 -0.73 -1.97
C ARG A 122 -21.25 -1.82 -2.48
N ARG A 123 -20.12 -1.44 -3.05
CA ARG A 123 -19.08 -2.31 -3.60
C ARG A 123 -17.74 -1.58 -3.55
N PRO A 124 -17.08 -1.56 -2.41
CA PRO A 124 -15.77 -0.92 -2.32
C PRO A 124 -14.80 -1.64 -3.25
N TRP A 125 -14.23 -0.89 -4.19
CA TRP A 125 -13.47 -1.46 -5.30
C TRP A 125 -11.99 -1.18 -5.19
N ALA A 126 -11.60 0.07 -5.22
CA ALA A 126 -10.20 0.48 -5.17
C ALA A 126 -9.97 1.47 -4.02
N LEU A 127 -8.76 1.45 -3.50
CA LEU A 127 -8.35 2.29 -2.39
C LEU A 127 -7.06 3.03 -2.73
N LEU A 128 -6.95 4.25 -2.22
CA LEU A 128 -5.74 5.06 -2.22
C LEU A 128 -5.66 5.78 -0.88
N SER A 129 -4.48 5.88 -0.30
CA SER A 129 -4.26 6.65 0.93
C SER A 129 -3.31 7.80 0.69
N ASP A 130 -3.48 8.88 1.45
CA ASP A 130 -2.59 10.02 1.41
C ASP A 130 -1.68 10.09 2.65
N LYS A 131 -0.77 11.05 2.62
CA LYS A 131 0.21 11.31 3.69
C LYS A 131 -0.43 11.74 5.02
N ASP A 132 -1.66 12.26 4.98
CA ASP A 132 -2.38 12.76 6.15
C ASP A 132 -3.26 11.65 6.78
N GLY A 133 -3.23 10.43 6.21
CA GLY A 133 -3.97 9.27 6.68
C GLY A 133 -5.40 9.19 6.18
N ALA A 134 -5.81 10.06 5.25
CA ALA A 134 -7.08 9.91 4.58
C ALA A 134 -7.06 8.71 3.62
N ILE A 135 -8.14 7.97 3.59
CA ILE A 135 -8.36 6.85 2.68
C ILE A 135 -9.41 7.28 1.65
N PHE A 136 -9.05 7.18 0.38
CA PHE A 136 -9.96 7.41 -0.74
C PHE A 136 -10.46 6.07 -1.24
N GLU A 137 -11.77 5.92 -1.27
CA GLU A 137 -12.46 4.71 -1.73
C GLU A 137 -13.18 5.01 -3.03
N MET A 138 -12.97 4.14 -4.01
CA MET A 138 -13.66 4.17 -5.29
C MET A 138 -14.73 3.09 -5.27
N ASP A 139 -16.00 3.52 -5.26
CA ASP A 139 -17.16 2.64 -5.29
C ASP A 139 -17.54 2.35 -6.75
N GLU A 140 -17.60 1.09 -7.12
CA GLU A 140 -17.92 0.66 -8.49
C GLU A 140 -19.32 1.08 -8.95
N GLY A 141 -20.28 1.23 -8.03
CA GLY A 141 -21.68 1.38 -8.38
C GLY A 141 -22.37 0.08 -8.75
N ARG A 142 -23.66 0.12 -9.08
CA ARG A 142 -24.43 -1.05 -9.51
C ARG A 142 -24.51 -1.15 -11.03
N GLY A 143 -24.12 -2.29 -11.58
CA GLY A 143 -24.50 -2.92 -12.87
C GLY A 143 -24.58 -2.09 -14.14
N THR A 144 -24.86 -0.81 -14.05
CA THR A 144 -24.99 0.12 -15.18
C THR A 144 -23.81 1.08 -15.30
N ASN A 145 -22.80 0.96 -14.45
CA ASN A 145 -21.63 1.89 -14.36
C ASN A 145 -22.02 3.37 -14.18
N LYS A 146 -23.21 3.65 -13.67
CA LYS A 146 -23.71 5.04 -13.53
C LYS A 146 -23.59 5.61 -12.14
N ASP A 147 -23.37 4.77 -11.14
CA ASP A 147 -23.43 5.13 -9.72
C ASP A 147 -22.11 5.07 -9.00
N GLY A 148 -21.00 4.99 -9.72
CA GLY A 148 -19.68 5.02 -9.09
C GLY A 148 -19.45 6.30 -8.31
N ALA A 149 -18.58 6.28 -7.34
CA ALA A 149 -18.25 7.44 -6.53
C ALA A 149 -16.79 7.43 -6.10
N LEU A 150 -16.26 8.62 -5.86
CA LEU A 150 -15.05 8.82 -5.07
C LEU A 150 -15.48 9.27 -3.68
N ARG A 151 -15.04 8.54 -2.66
CA ARG A 151 -15.37 8.79 -1.26
C ARG A 151 -14.10 8.95 -0.45
N ARG A 152 -14.17 9.69 0.64
CA ARG A 152 -13.06 9.88 1.59
C ARG A 152 -13.44 9.37 2.96
N LEU A 153 -12.55 8.59 3.56
CA LEU A 153 -12.60 8.17 4.96
C LEU A 153 -11.52 8.96 5.69
N TYR A 154 -11.92 9.82 6.59
CA TYR A 154 -11.00 10.66 7.35
C TYR A 154 -11.60 11.05 8.71
N GLU A 155 -10.79 10.99 9.77
CA GLU A 155 -11.18 11.40 11.14
C GLU A 155 -12.51 10.80 11.61
N GLY A 156 -12.74 9.51 11.34
CA GLY A 156 -13.92 8.78 11.81
C GLY A 156 -15.17 8.95 10.93
N ASN A 157 -15.11 9.71 9.85
CA ASN A 157 -16.22 9.96 8.95
C ASN A 157 -15.95 9.47 7.52
N VAL A 158 -17.00 9.08 6.83
CA VAL A 158 -17.04 8.77 5.41
C VAL A 158 -17.88 9.83 4.71
N GLU A 159 -17.33 10.44 3.69
CA GLU A 159 -18.04 11.41 2.85
C GLU A 159 -17.88 11.10 1.36
N THR A 160 -18.92 11.32 0.59
CA THR A 160 -18.89 11.23 -0.87
C THR A 160 -18.41 12.57 -1.45
N LEU A 161 -17.24 12.55 -2.08
CA LEU A 161 -16.65 13.73 -2.72
C LEU A 161 -17.22 13.99 -4.10
N ILE A 162 -17.29 12.95 -4.93
CA ILE A 162 -17.75 13.03 -6.32
C ILE A 162 -18.62 11.82 -6.63
N GLN A 163 -19.81 12.07 -7.21
CA GLN A 163 -20.63 11.04 -7.81
C GLN A 163 -20.48 11.06 -9.33
N CYS A 164 -20.51 9.90 -9.96
CA CYS A 164 -20.22 9.74 -11.38
C CYS A 164 -21.12 10.56 -12.32
N ASN A 165 -22.35 10.82 -11.93
CA ASN A 165 -23.28 11.61 -12.76
C ASN A 165 -22.92 13.11 -12.84
N ALA A 166 -21.98 13.58 -12.04
CA ALA A 166 -21.60 15.00 -11.93
C ALA A 166 -20.22 15.31 -12.52
N GLY A 167 -19.51 14.31 -13.06
CA GLY A 167 -18.13 14.49 -13.53
C GLY A 167 -17.78 13.73 -14.80
N PRO A 168 -16.54 13.85 -15.28
CA PRO A 168 -16.09 13.23 -16.53
C PRO A 168 -15.77 11.74 -16.41
N PHE A 169 -16.07 11.07 -15.30
CA PHE A 169 -15.85 9.64 -15.10
C PHE A 169 -17.14 8.91 -14.71
N GLN A 170 -17.18 7.61 -14.92
CA GLN A 170 -18.36 6.78 -14.61
C GLN A 170 -18.10 5.80 -13.47
N SER A 171 -17.23 4.85 -13.68
CA SER A 171 -16.90 3.81 -12.71
C SER A 171 -15.40 3.92 -12.41
N PRO A 172 -14.99 4.62 -11.34
CA PRO A 172 -13.58 4.78 -11.01
C PRO A 172 -12.99 3.41 -10.64
N THR A 173 -11.83 3.09 -11.20
CA THR A 173 -11.22 1.77 -11.07
C THR A 173 -9.88 1.78 -10.37
N ALA A 174 -9.14 2.88 -10.49
CA ALA A 174 -7.84 3.05 -9.87
C ALA A 174 -7.46 4.53 -9.84
N ALA A 175 -6.65 4.89 -8.85
CA ALA A 175 -6.06 6.21 -8.74
C ALA A 175 -4.64 6.13 -8.19
N ALA A 176 -3.86 7.19 -8.47
CA ALA A 176 -2.51 7.37 -7.94
C ALA A 176 -2.24 8.85 -7.68
N PHE A 177 -1.48 9.16 -6.63
CA PHE A 177 -1.03 10.52 -6.36
C PHE A 177 0.27 10.84 -7.11
N ASN A 178 0.48 12.13 -7.40
CA ASN A 178 1.82 12.63 -7.68
C ASN A 178 2.67 12.63 -6.39
N ALA A 179 3.99 12.84 -6.51
CA ALA A 179 4.92 12.78 -5.38
C ALA A 179 4.57 13.78 -4.26
N ALA A 180 4.06 14.97 -4.59
CA ALA A 180 3.64 15.99 -3.62
C ALA A 180 2.31 15.64 -2.94
N GLN A 181 1.56 14.69 -3.51
CA GLN A 181 0.21 14.33 -3.09
C GLN A 181 -0.79 15.50 -3.09
N ASP A 182 -0.56 16.46 -3.97
CA ASP A 182 -1.47 17.58 -4.22
C ASP A 182 -2.45 17.30 -5.37
N THR A 183 -2.14 16.32 -6.21
CA THR A 183 -2.95 15.90 -7.34
C THR A 183 -3.13 14.40 -7.37
N MET A 184 -4.38 13.96 -7.41
CA MET A 184 -4.80 12.59 -7.65
C MET A 184 -5.11 12.42 -9.13
N TYR A 185 -4.53 11.41 -9.75
CA TYR A 185 -4.87 10.98 -11.10
C TYR A 185 -5.75 9.74 -11.02
N MET A 186 -6.86 9.72 -11.74
CA MET A 186 -7.84 8.64 -11.67
C MET A 186 -8.22 8.16 -13.06
N VAL A 187 -8.34 6.86 -13.20
CA VAL A 187 -8.85 6.17 -14.38
C VAL A 187 -10.17 5.46 -14.08
N HIS A 188 -10.95 5.18 -15.12
CA HIS A 188 -12.27 4.59 -14.96
C HIS A 188 -12.66 3.71 -16.14
N LEU A 189 -13.70 2.91 -15.94
CA LEU A 189 -14.37 2.20 -17.01
C LEU A 189 -15.41 3.11 -17.67
N TYR A 190 -15.29 3.23 -18.97
CA TYR A 190 -16.25 3.93 -19.82
C TYR A 190 -17.27 2.96 -20.37
N ASN A 191 -18.55 3.37 -20.34
CA ASN A 191 -19.62 2.66 -21.04
C ASN A 191 -20.22 3.62 -22.09
N PRO A 192 -20.10 3.30 -23.38
CA PRO A 192 -20.60 4.15 -24.46
C PRO A 192 -22.10 4.41 -24.43
N ASP A 193 -22.89 3.49 -23.84
CA ASP A 193 -24.34 3.64 -23.74
C ASP A 193 -24.78 4.75 -22.78
N ASN A 194 -23.86 5.28 -21.97
CA ASN A 194 -24.18 6.14 -20.83
C ASN A 194 -23.40 7.44 -20.75
N CYS A 195 -22.35 7.63 -21.55
CA CYS A 195 -21.49 8.82 -21.48
C CYS A 195 -20.83 9.12 -22.82
N THR A 196 -20.80 10.38 -23.19
CA THR A 196 -20.21 10.86 -24.44
C THR A 196 -18.77 11.36 -24.29
N SER A 197 -18.24 11.41 -23.04
CA SER A 197 -17.00 12.14 -22.76
C SER A 197 -15.73 11.50 -23.31
N LYS A 198 -15.69 10.19 -23.52
CA LYS A 198 -14.48 9.43 -23.97
C LYS A 198 -13.23 9.73 -23.14
N VAL A 199 -13.37 10.26 -21.94
CA VAL A 199 -12.26 10.59 -21.04
C VAL A 199 -11.66 9.32 -20.47
N GLY A 200 -10.35 9.14 -20.57
CA GLY A 200 -9.63 7.99 -20.03
C GLY A 200 -8.91 8.31 -18.71
N LEU A 201 -8.47 9.55 -18.54
CA LEU A 201 -7.71 10.01 -17.38
C LEU A 201 -8.21 11.37 -16.91
N VAL A 202 -8.40 11.50 -15.59
CA VAL A 202 -8.77 12.75 -14.92
C VAL A 202 -7.76 13.13 -13.85
N ALA A 203 -7.60 14.41 -13.60
CA ALA A 203 -6.91 14.96 -12.43
C ALA A 203 -7.91 15.57 -11.46
N ILE A 204 -7.64 15.39 -10.17
CA ILE A 204 -8.43 15.84 -9.03
C ILE A 204 -7.47 16.46 -8.04
N THR A 205 -7.73 17.68 -7.55
CA THR A 205 -6.73 18.41 -6.76
C THR A 205 -7.07 18.47 -5.27
N ARG A 206 -6.04 18.47 -4.44
CA ARG A 206 -6.17 18.73 -3.00
C ARG A 206 -6.68 20.15 -2.74
N ALA A 207 -6.21 21.14 -3.52
CA ALA A 207 -6.67 22.53 -3.42
C ALA A 207 -8.17 22.68 -3.69
N GLY A 208 -8.74 21.86 -4.58
CA GLY A 208 -10.17 21.74 -4.82
C GLY A 208 -10.92 20.84 -3.84
N GLY A 209 -10.27 20.43 -2.73
CA GLY A 209 -10.87 19.52 -1.73
C GLY A 209 -11.12 18.12 -2.26
N PHE A 210 -10.47 17.72 -3.34
CA PHE A 210 -10.71 16.48 -4.10
C PHE A 210 -12.13 16.36 -4.67
N MET A 211 -12.75 17.48 -4.96
CA MET A 211 -14.09 17.55 -5.57
C MET A 211 -14.07 18.14 -6.99
N ASP A 212 -12.97 18.77 -7.39
CA ASP A 212 -12.77 19.25 -8.75
C ASP A 212 -12.31 18.12 -9.68
N THR A 213 -12.74 18.18 -10.92
CA THR A 213 -12.30 17.21 -11.93
C THR A 213 -11.83 17.93 -13.20
N ARG A 214 -10.67 17.52 -13.70
CA ARG A 214 -10.16 18.00 -14.98
C ARG A 214 -9.78 16.81 -15.87
N ALA A 215 -10.41 16.74 -17.03
CA ALA A 215 -10.03 15.74 -18.05
C ALA A 215 -8.60 16.00 -18.54
N LEU A 216 -7.78 14.95 -18.62
CA LEU A 216 -6.41 15.00 -19.13
C LEU A 216 -6.22 14.26 -20.43
N VAL A 217 -6.92 13.15 -20.62
CA VAL A 217 -6.80 12.28 -21.79
C VAL A 217 -8.18 11.93 -22.31
N ARG A 218 -8.33 11.99 -23.62
CA ARG A 218 -9.49 11.46 -24.33
C ARG A 218 -9.01 10.36 -25.29
N MET A 219 -9.75 9.27 -25.39
CA MET A 219 -9.46 8.16 -26.29
C MET A 219 -10.71 7.38 -26.65
N ASP A 220 -10.67 6.61 -27.73
CA ASP A 220 -11.78 5.78 -28.11
C ASP A 220 -11.95 4.60 -27.14
N ASN A 221 -13.16 4.38 -26.66
CA ASN A 221 -13.55 3.27 -25.80
C ASN A 221 -12.58 3.04 -24.60
N PRO A 222 -12.35 4.04 -23.72
CA PRO A 222 -11.42 3.92 -22.64
C PRO A 222 -11.95 2.95 -21.57
N LYS A 223 -11.34 1.80 -21.44
CA LYS A 223 -11.54 0.84 -20.35
C LYS A 223 -10.27 0.76 -19.52
N CYS A 224 -10.02 1.82 -18.75
CA CYS A 224 -8.80 1.96 -17.98
C CYS A 224 -8.99 1.33 -16.60
N THR A 225 -8.14 0.37 -16.24
CA THR A 225 -8.27 -0.39 -15.00
C THR A 225 -7.10 -0.22 -14.04
N GLY A 226 -5.97 0.29 -14.52
CA GLY A 226 -4.76 0.53 -13.73
C GLY A 226 -4.08 1.83 -14.08
N ILE A 227 -3.45 2.43 -13.08
CA ILE A 227 -2.65 3.64 -13.18
C ILE A 227 -1.52 3.59 -12.17
N ALA A 228 -0.36 4.12 -12.54
CA ALA A 228 0.75 4.34 -11.64
C ALA A 228 1.47 5.64 -11.98
N VAL A 229 1.98 6.31 -10.96
CA VAL A 229 2.83 7.50 -11.10
C VAL A 229 4.24 7.14 -10.65
N HIS A 230 5.23 7.41 -11.49
CA HIS A 230 6.61 7.12 -11.13
C HIS A 230 7.09 8.03 -9.99
N PRO A 231 7.71 7.48 -8.93
CA PRO A 231 7.96 8.22 -7.68
C PRO A 231 8.89 9.43 -7.83
N THR A 232 9.79 9.43 -8.81
CA THR A 232 10.76 10.53 -9.00
C THR A 232 10.57 11.31 -10.27
N THR A 233 10.23 10.66 -11.40
CA THR A 233 10.04 11.37 -12.68
C THR A 233 8.65 11.98 -12.83
N GLY A 234 7.66 11.49 -12.07
CA GLY A 234 6.26 11.91 -12.18
C GLY A 234 5.55 11.39 -13.43
N ASP A 235 6.18 10.47 -14.19
CA ASP A 235 5.53 9.85 -15.35
C ASP A 235 4.28 9.10 -14.93
N ILE A 236 3.18 9.37 -15.62
CA ILE A 236 1.89 8.71 -15.40
C ILE A 236 1.71 7.65 -16.46
N ILE A 237 1.63 6.39 -16.02
CA ILE A 237 1.37 5.24 -16.88
C ILE A 237 0.02 4.65 -16.51
N PHE A 238 -0.81 4.39 -17.52
CA PHE A 238 -2.12 3.77 -17.37
C PHE A 238 -2.37 2.78 -18.50
N ASN A 239 -3.39 1.94 -18.36
CA ASN A 239 -3.74 0.96 -19.39
C ASN A 239 -5.08 1.26 -20.06
N ASN A 240 -5.29 0.69 -21.22
CA ASN A 240 -6.61 0.47 -21.78
C ASN A 240 -6.82 -1.03 -22.02
N GLN A 241 -7.76 -1.62 -21.27
CA GLN A 241 -8.07 -3.05 -21.36
C GLN A 241 -8.57 -3.46 -22.75
N SER A 242 -9.29 -2.57 -23.44
CA SER A 242 -9.90 -2.88 -24.75
C SER A 242 -8.86 -3.30 -25.80
N ASP A 243 -7.71 -2.64 -25.82
CA ASP A 243 -6.62 -2.93 -26.76
C ASP A 243 -5.40 -3.58 -26.09
N GLY A 244 -5.35 -3.60 -24.76
CA GLY A 244 -4.30 -4.22 -23.94
C GLY A 244 -2.99 -3.44 -23.86
N TYR A 245 -2.97 -2.20 -24.32
CA TYR A 245 -1.76 -1.36 -24.25
C TYR A 245 -1.63 -0.60 -22.95
N LEU A 246 -0.37 -0.38 -22.55
CA LEU A 246 0.03 0.67 -21.62
C LEU A 246 0.21 1.98 -22.39
N TYR A 247 -0.16 3.07 -21.73
CA TYR A 247 -0.08 4.43 -22.22
C TYR A 247 0.65 5.30 -21.22
N ARG A 248 1.40 6.29 -21.73
CA ARG A 248 1.95 7.39 -20.95
C ARG A 248 1.13 8.63 -21.19
N TYR A 249 0.78 9.36 -20.14
CA TYR A 249 0.25 10.70 -20.27
C TYR A 249 1.34 11.66 -20.77
N VAL A 250 1.03 12.41 -21.82
CA VAL A 250 1.87 13.46 -22.38
C VAL A 250 1.04 14.74 -22.42
N PRO A 251 1.36 15.74 -21.60
CA PRO A 251 0.56 16.98 -21.53
C PRO A 251 0.34 17.59 -22.92
N ASN A 252 -0.92 17.82 -23.29
CA ASN A 252 -1.33 18.41 -24.55
C ASN A 252 -2.65 19.14 -24.37
N THR A 253 -2.85 20.28 -25.05
CA THR A 253 -4.13 21.00 -25.07
C THR A 253 -5.22 20.25 -25.83
N ASP A 254 -4.82 19.46 -26.82
CA ASP A 254 -5.68 18.50 -27.51
C ASP A 254 -5.65 17.16 -26.74
N LEU A 255 -6.74 16.88 -26.03
CA LEU A 255 -6.82 15.71 -25.16
C LEU A 255 -6.77 14.37 -25.93
N ASP A 256 -7.11 14.37 -27.21
CA ASP A 256 -7.02 13.19 -28.08
C ASP A 256 -5.55 12.86 -28.48
N LYS A 257 -4.63 13.79 -28.19
CA LYS A 257 -3.18 13.65 -28.39
C LYS A 257 -2.39 13.65 -27.09
N ALA A 258 -3.05 13.73 -25.95
CA ALA A 258 -2.41 13.84 -24.65
C ALA A 258 -1.89 12.49 -24.11
N TRP A 259 -1.52 11.57 -25.00
CA TRP A 259 -1.02 10.26 -24.63
C TRP A 259 -0.05 9.69 -25.67
N GLN A 260 0.84 8.82 -25.18
CA GLN A 260 1.74 8.01 -25.98
C GLN A 260 1.47 6.53 -25.72
N ARG A 261 1.21 5.77 -26.76
CA ARG A 261 1.07 4.31 -26.65
C ARG A 261 2.46 3.68 -26.47
N LEU A 262 2.58 2.79 -25.48
CA LEU A 262 3.83 2.13 -25.13
C LEU A 262 3.86 0.69 -25.66
N LYS A 263 3.40 -0.27 -24.86
CA LYS A 263 3.45 -1.70 -25.18
C LYS A 263 2.22 -2.44 -24.65
N ARG A 264 2.02 -3.67 -25.11
CA ARG A 264 1.06 -4.61 -24.48
C ARG A 264 1.77 -5.45 -23.42
N VAL A 265 1.08 -5.70 -22.32
CA VAL A 265 1.54 -6.62 -21.27
C VAL A 265 1.18 -8.05 -21.64
N GLY A 266 2.14 -8.98 -21.54
CA GLY A 266 1.97 -10.37 -21.98
C GLY A 266 1.57 -10.53 -23.45
N ASN A 267 1.76 -9.49 -24.25
CA ASN A 267 1.41 -9.43 -25.69
C ASN A 267 -0.05 -9.79 -26.00
N LYS A 268 -0.99 -9.47 -25.10
CA LYS A 268 -2.43 -9.78 -25.20
C LYS A 268 -3.30 -8.53 -25.07
N SER A 269 -4.48 -8.56 -25.67
CA SER A 269 -5.59 -7.63 -25.42
C SER A 269 -6.53 -8.19 -24.36
N GLY A 270 -7.42 -7.35 -23.84
CA GLY A 270 -8.41 -7.75 -22.84
C GLY A 270 -7.84 -8.05 -21.46
N THR A 271 -6.62 -7.59 -21.14
CA THR A 271 -6.01 -7.75 -19.84
C THR A 271 -6.52 -6.69 -18.86
N GLU A 272 -7.18 -7.14 -17.81
CA GLU A 272 -7.56 -6.31 -16.67
C GLU A 272 -6.39 -6.26 -15.69
N LEU A 273 -5.75 -5.11 -15.55
CA LEU A 273 -4.56 -5.00 -14.73
C LEU A 273 -4.55 -3.79 -13.81
N LYS A 274 -3.85 -3.92 -12.70
CA LYS A 274 -3.46 -2.84 -11.82
C LYS A 274 -1.97 -2.59 -11.98
N LEU A 275 -1.58 -1.35 -11.80
CA LEU A 275 -0.21 -0.89 -11.96
C LEU A 275 0.33 -0.34 -10.65
N VAL A 276 1.57 -0.65 -10.33
CA VAL A 276 2.28 -0.05 -9.20
C VAL A 276 3.78 0.00 -9.51
N PHE A 277 4.42 1.14 -9.27
CA PHE A 277 5.87 1.23 -9.31
C PHE A 277 6.49 0.69 -8.02
N SER A 278 7.65 0.03 -8.15
CA SER A 278 8.48 -0.24 -6.98
C SER A 278 8.87 1.07 -6.28
N PRO A 279 9.08 1.08 -4.96
CA PRO A 279 9.44 2.30 -4.22
C PRO A 279 10.69 3.00 -4.76
N ASP A 280 11.65 2.24 -5.30
CA ASP A 280 12.87 2.76 -5.93
C ASP A 280 12.67 3.21 -7.39
N GLY A 281 11.47 3.04 -7.95
CA GLY A 281 11.12 3.41 -9.32
C GLY A 281 11.73 2.56 -10.43
N LYS A 282 12.46 1.48 -10.10
CA LYS A 282 13.17 0.68 -11.12
C LYS A 282 12.26 -0.24 -11.94
N TYR A 283 11.10 -0.60 -11.39
CA TYR A 283 10.16 -1.51 -12.02
C TYR A 283 8.74 -1.01 -11.94
N LEU A 284 8.01 -1.15 -13.02
CA LEU A 284 6.55 -1.12 -13.04
C LEU A 284 6.06 -2.56 -12.90
N TYR A 285 5.23 -2.82 -11.89
CA TYR A 285 4.56 -4.10 -11.69
C TYR A 285 3.16 -4.06 -12.29
N GLU A 286 2.85 -5.07 -13.07
CA GLU A 286 1.57 -5.26 -13.74
C GLU A 286 0.86 -6.46 -13.11
N ILE A 287 -0.11 -6.20 -12.25
CA ILE A 287 -0.93 -7.22 -11.59
C ILE A 287 -2.08 -7.55 -12.53
N ILE A 288 -2.03 -8.73 -13.17
CA ILE A 288 -3.00 -9.11 -14.20
C ILE A 288 -4.08 -9.97 -13.59
N LYS A 289 -5.19 -9.33 -13.25
CA LYS A 289 -6.31 -9.90 -12.52
C LYS A 289 -6.89 -11.12 -13.22
N ASN A 290 -7.26 -10.99 -14.48
CA ASN A 290 -7.90 -12.05 -15.26
C ASN A 290 -6.95 -13.07 -15.88
N ARG A 291 -5.65 -13.02 -15.51
CA ARG A 291 -4.61 -13.99 -15.92
C ARG A 291 -3.86 -14.60 -14.73
N HIS A 292 -4.27 -14.28 -13.51
CA HIS A 292 -3.81 -14.89 -12.27
C HIS A 292 -2.30 -14.76 -12.01
N CYS A 293 -1.67 -13.68 -12.51
CA CYS A 293 -0.22 -13.51 -12.44
C CYS A 293 0.20 -12.04 -12.33
N ILE A 294 1.48 -11.84 -12.05
CA ILE A 294 2.12 -10.53 -11.90
C ILE A 294 3.33 -10.50 -12.80
N TYR A 295 3.36 -9.53 -13.69
CA TYR A 295 4.53 -9.18 -14.49
C TYR A 295 5.25 -7.97 -13.88
N ARG A 296 6.48 -7.76 -14.28
CA ARG A 296 7.19 -6.50 -14.06
C ARG A 296 7.97 -6.08 -15.30
N THR A 297 8.09 -4.79 -15.48
CA THR A 297 8.84 -4.17 -16.57
C THR A 297 9.83 -3.19 -16.00
N ALA A 298 11.09 -3.28 -16.40
CA ALA A 298 12.11 -2.32 -16.00
C ALA A 298 11.77 -0.91 -16.50
N TYR A 299 12.05 0.09 -15.65
CA TYR A 299 11.90 1.50 -16.01
C TYR A 299 13.24 2.22 -15.80
N ASP A 300 13.69 2.93 -16.82
CA ASP A 300 14.87 3.79 -16.76
C ASP A 300 14.45 5.23 -16.48
N ALA A 301 14.72 5.70 -15.26
CA ALA A 301 14.37 7.05 -14.85
C ALA A 301 15.20 8.15 -15.55
N ALA A 302 16.43 7.84 -15.96
CA ALA A 302 17.30 8.81 -16.64
C ALA A 302 16.81 9.13 -18.06
N THR A 303 16.37 8.11 -18.78
CA THR A 303 15.81 8.26 -20.14
C THR A 303 14.27 8.34 -20.13
N ARG A 304 13.64 8.15 -18.98
CA ARG A 304 12.18 8.08 -18.80
C ARG A 304 11.55 7.03 -19.73
N THR A 305 12.17 5.86 -19.80
CA THR A 305 11.79 4.80 -20.74
C THR A 305 11.31 3.55 -20.03
N LEU A 306 10.10 3.10 -20.37
CA LEU A 306 9.62 1.78 -19.98
C LEU A 306 10.25 0.72 -20.90
N GLY A 307 10.78 -0.35 -20.31
CA GLY A 307 11.39 -1.46 -21.04
C GLY A 307 10.43 -2.11 -22.05
N LYS A 308 10.98 -2.67 -23.10
CA LYS A 308 10.18 -3.34 -24.14
C LYS A 308 9.73 -4.74 -23.75
N THR A 309 10.48 -5.40 -22.88
CA THR A 309 10.21 -6.77 -22.38
C THR A 309 9.63 -6.72 -20.99
N ASP A 310 8.61 -7.52 -20.76
CA ASP A 310 8.00 -7.78 -19.48
C ASP A 310 8.44 -9.16 -18.97
N GLU A 311 8.70 -9.25 -17.69
CA GLU A 311 9.08 -10.49 -17.00
C GLU A 311 7.87 -11.02 -16.21
N LEU A 312 7.48 -12.28 -16.44
CA LEU A 312 6.54 -12.97 -15.55
C LEU A 312 7.24 -13.17 -14.20
N TRP A 313 6.86 -12.35 -13.22
CA TRP A 313 7.56 -12.28 -11.95
C TRP A 313 6.99 -13.22 -10.89
N ALA A 314 5.66 -13.35 -10.80
CA ALA A 314 5.01 -14.25 -9.85
C ALA A 314 3.66 -14.76 -10.39
N GLY A 315 3.28 -15.97 -9.96
CA GLY A 315 2.08 -16.63 -10.47
C GLY A 315 2.29 -17.28 -11.82
N GLN A 316 1.21 -17.75 -12.41
CA GLN A 316 1.24 -18.49 -13.69
C GLN A 316 0.13 -17.97 -14.61
N TRP A 317 0.49 -17.67 -15.85
CA TRP A 317 -0.46 -17.17 -16.85
C TRP A 317 -1.62 -18.15 -17.09
N ASP A 318 -2.84 -17.63 -17.00
CA ASP A 318 -4.10 -18.39 -17.16
C ASP A 318 -4.28 -19.57 -16.20
N LYS A 319 -3.56 -19.60 -15.09
CA LYS A 319 -3.65 -20.69 -14.11
C LYS A 319 -4.02 -20.16 -12.73
N ALA A 320 -5.32 -20.19 -12.45
CA ALA A 320 -5.85 -19.88 -11.13
C ALA A 320 -5.48 -20.95 -10.09
N GLY A 321 -5.22 -20.54 -8.86
CA GLY A 321 -4.96 -21.44 -7.76
C GLY A 321 -4.49 -20.71 -6.49
N TYR A 322 -4.19 -21.49 -5.48
CA TYR A 322 -3.55 -21.02 -4.26
C TYR A 322 -2.31 -21.88 -3.99
N GLN A 323 -1.15 -21.28 -4.14
CA GLN A 323 0.14 -21.90 -3.82
C GLN A 323 1.10 -20.82 -3.33
N ASN A 324 1.77 -21.06 -2.22
CA ASN A 324 2.93 -20.30 -1.79
C ASN A 324 4.18 -20.78 -2.53
N GLY A 325 5.20 -19.95 -2.62
CA GLY A 325 6.46 -20.30 -3.28
C GLY A 325 7.17 -19.11 -3.86
N VAL A 326 8.27 -19.34 -4.56
CA VAL A 326 9.07 -18.26 -5.17
C VAL A 326 8.66 -18.07 -6.64
N GLY A 327 8.34 -16.84 -6.99
CA GLY A 327 8.07 -16.47 -8.38
C GLY A 327 6.95 -17.30 -9.01
N THR A 328 7.24 -17.97 -10.11
CA THR A 328 6.27 -18.76 -10.87
C THR A 328 5.90 -20.10 -10.23
N ALA A 329 6.52 -20.49 -9.12
CA ALA A 329 6.06 -21.60 -8.28
C ALA A 329 4.79 -21.24 -7.50
N ALA A 330 4.53 -19.95 -7.29
CA ALA A 330 3.31 -19.48 -6.63
C ALA A 330 2.11 -19.50 -7.58
N GLN A 331 0.92 -19.51 -7.00
CA GLN A 331 -0.35 -19.34 -7.72
C GLN A 331 -1.25 -18.34 -6.99
N PHE A 332 -1.99 -17.58 -7.77
CA PHE A 332 -3.04 -16.65 -7.34
C PHE A 332 -4.36 -17.00 -8.01
N ASP A 333 -5.45 -16.51 -7.45
CA ASP A 333 -6.75 -16.55 -8.12
C ASP A 333 -7.36 -15.16 -8.14
N THR A 334 -7.28 -14.51 -9.29
CA THR A 334 -7.80 -13.17 -9.52
C THR A 334 -7.14 -12.13 -8.60
N PRO A 335 -5.79 -11.96 -8.64
CA PRO A 335 -5.12 -10.90 -7.90
C PRO A 335 -5.62 -9.54 -8.39
N SER A 336 -6.22 -8.73 -7.51
CA SER A 336 -7.02 -7.57 -7.91
C SER A 336 -6.41 -6.22 -7.55
N ALA A 337 -5.49 -6.18 -6.62
CA ALA A 337 -4.78 -4.95 -6.22
C ALA A 337 -3.43 -5.28 -5.59
N GLY A 338 -2.54 -4.31 -5.58
CA GLY A 338 -1.25 -4.41 -4.91
C GLY A 338 -0.70 -3.08 -4.46
N ALA A 339 0.05 -3.09 -3.36
CA ALA A 339 0.79 -1.94 -2.85
C ALA A 339 2.08 -2.38 -2.15
N PHE A 340 3.11 -1.56 -2.26
CA PHE A 340 4.40 -1.78 -1.59
C PHE A 340 4.44 -1.17 -0.21
N ASP A 341 5.09 -1.85 0.73
CA ASP A 341 5.54 -1.24 1.97
C ASP A 341 6.91 -0.55 1.79
N GLU A 342 7.39 0.10 2.85
CA GLU A 342 8.69 0.79 2.84
C GLU A 342 9.89 -0.15 2.69
N ASP A 343 9.73 -1.44 3.04
CA ASP A 343 10.76 -2.46 2.93
C ASP A 343 10.79 -3.13 1.54
N GLY A 344 9.92 -2.72 0.62
CA GLY A 344 9.83 -3.25 -0.73
C GLY A 344 9.04 -4.56 -0.85
N ASN A 345 8.27 -4.94 0.19
CA ASN A 345 7.33 -6.05 0.07
C ASN A 345 6.07 -5.60 -0.67
N LEU A 346 5.62 -6.41 -1.61
CA LEU A 346 4.37 -6.20 -2.35
C LEU A 346 3.25 -7.01 -1.71
N TYR A 347 2.20 -6.33 -1.30
CA TYR A 347 1.00 -6.98 -0.79
C TYR A 347 -0.06 -7.05 -1.87
N ILE A 348 -0.72 -8.19 -1.99
CA ILE A 348 -1.69 -8.51 -3.04
C ILE A 348 -3.02 -8.90 -2.43
N ALA A 349 -4.10 -8.27 -2.88
CA ALA A 349 -5.45 -8.76 -2.65
C ALA A 349 -5.71 -9.95 -3.60
N ASP A 350 -5.64 -11.17 -3.08
CA ASP A 350 -5.85 -12.42 -3.82
C ASP A 350 -7.35 -12.79 -3.76
N LYS A 351 -8.11 -12.10 -4.59
CA LYS A 351 -9.55 -11.91 -4.48
C LYS A 351 -10.34 -13.21 -4.30
N ASN A 352 -10.24 -14.14 -5.24
CA ASN A 352 -11.01 -15.39 -5.19
C ASN A 352 -10.43 -16.40 -4.19
N ASN A 353 -9.20 -16.19 -3.73
CA ASN A 353 -8.63 -16.91 -2.60
C ASN A 353 -9.04 -16.32 -1.24
N HIS A 354 -9.77 -15.19 -1.23
CA HIS A 354 -10.29 -14.55 -0.02
C HIS A 354 -9.23 -14.17 1.01
N CYS A 355 -8.03 -13.78 0.56
CA CYS A 355 -6.91 -13.49 1.45
C CYS A 355 -6.00 -12.39 0.90
N ILE A 356 -5.09 -11.94 1.74
CA ILE A 356 -4.01 -11.03 1.39
C ILE A 356 -2.71 -11.81 1.36
N ARG A 357 -1.95 -11.66 0.27
CA ARG A 357 -0.64 -12.30 0.07
C ARG A 357 0.46 -11.26 0.23
N LYS A 358 1.61 -11.70 0.70
CA LYS A 358 2.86 -10.92 0.76
C LYS A 358 3.87 -11.51 -0.21
N ILE A 359 4.54 -10.65 -0.97
CA ILE A 359 5.66 -11.02 -1.86
C ILE A 359 6.86 -10.20 -1.43
N THR A 360 7.92 -10.87 -0.99
CA THR A 360 9.19 -10.23 -0.61
C THR A 360 9.98 -9.82 -1.85
N PRO A 361 11.00 -8.93 -1.73
CA PRO A 361 11.79 -8.47 -2.88
C PRO A 361 12.45 -9.58 -3.70
N ASP A 362 12.72 -10.74 -3.10
CA ASP A 362 13.24 -11.92 -3.79
C ASP A 362 12.16 -12.76 -4.52
N GLY A 363 10.89 -12.31 -4.48
CA GLY A 363 9.78 -12.99 -5.14
C GLY A 363 9.12 -14.10 -4.33
N THR A 364 9.43 -14.24 -3.04
CA THR A 364 8.79 -15.25 -2.16
C THR A 364 7.38 -14.82 -1.82
N VAL A 365 6.40 -15.63 -2.23
CA VAL A 365 4.96 -15.42 -2.00
C VAL A 365 4.50 -16.23 -0.80
N SER A 366 3.85 -15.57 0.14
CA SER A 366 3.30 -16.17 1.36
C SER A 366 1.91 -15.64 1.70
N LEU A 367 1.19 -16.33 2.57
CA LEU A 367 -0.04 -15.81 3.17
C LEU A 367 0.31 -14.69 4.17
N TYR A 368 -0.44 -13.60 4.12
CA TYR A 368 -0.31 -12.49 5.06
C TYR A 368 -1.49 -12.36 6.02
N ALA A 369 -2.72 -12.43 5.51
CA ALA A 369 -3.94 -12.40 6.31
C ALA A 369 -5.11 -13.04 5.56
N GLY A 370 -6.03 -13.64 6.31
CA GLY A 370 -7.21 -14.31 5.80
C GLY A 370 -7.07 -15.83 5.82
N THR A 371 -8.21 -16.52 5.68
CA THR A 371 -8.27 -17.98 5.58
C THR A 371 -8.44 -18.35 4.10
N PRO A 372 -7.41 -18.85 3.41
CA PRO A 372 -7.44 -19.08 1.98
C PRO A 372 -8.59 -19.97 1.53
N LYS A 373 -9.24 -19.61 0.42
CA LYS A 373 -10.40 -20.31 -0.19
C LYS A 373 -11.65 -20.36 0.69
N GLN A 374 -11.70 -19.62 1.79
CA GLN A 374 -12.85 -19.56 2.68
C GLN A 374 -13.36 -18.11 2.76
N SER A 375 -14.44 -17.83 2.04
CA SER A 375 -15.13 -16.54 2.15
C SER A 375 -15.80 -16.39 3.51
N GLY A 376 -15.96 -15.18 3.97
CA GLY A 376 -16.68 -14.86 5.20
C GLY A 376 -16.31 -13.50 5.75
N TYR A 377 -16.91 -13.18 6.88
CA TYR A 377 -16.64 -11.96 7.64
C TYR A 377 -16.21 -12.32 9.05
N LYS A 378 -14.96 -12.11 9.37
CA LYS A 378 -14.41 -12.34 10.71
C LYS A 378 -13.19 -11.48 10.95
N ASP A 379 -13.20 -10.74 12.05
CA ASP A 379 -12.04 -10.03 12.58
C ASP A 379 -11.19 -10.94 13.47
N GLY A 380 -9.98 -10.53 13.80
CA GLY A 380 -9.09 -11.23 14.72
C GLY A 380 -7.70 -11.49 14.14
N LEU A 381 -7.04 -12.53 14.63
CA LEU A 381 -5.69 -12.91 14.18
C LEU A 381 -5.66 -13.18 12.67
N PRO A 382 -4.54 -12.93 11.99
CA PRO A 382 -4.45 -13.02 10.53
C PRO A 382 -4.86 -14.36 9.93
N ASP A 383 -4.58 -15.45 10.62
CA ASP A 383 -4.87 -16.83 10.18
C ASP A 383 -6.31 -17.28 10.44
N VAL A 384 -7.04 -16.56 11.30
CA VAL A 384 -8.46 -16.83 11.59
C VAL A 384 -9.42 -15.82 11.00
N ALA A 385 -8.90 -14.67 10.59
CA ALA A 385 -9.68 -13.64 9.91
C ALA A 385 -10.24 -14.16 8.59
N LYS A 386 -11.40 -13.67 8.19
CA LYS A 386 -12.02 -13.99 6.90
C LYS A 386 -12.36 -12.73 6.14
N PHE A 387 -12.09 -12.76 4.86
CA PHE A 387 -12.48 -11.78 3.86
C PHE A 387 -13.45 -12.41 2.87
N ASN A 388 -14.17 -11.58 2.15
CA ASN A 388 -15.03 -12.04 1.05
C ASN A 388 -14.74 -11.24 -0.22
N GLN A 389 -13.92 -11.81 -1.09
CA GLN A 389 -13.44 -11.18 -2.31
C GLN A 389 -12.81 -9.80 -2.07
N PRO A 390 -11.70 -9.71 -1.30
CA PRO A 390 -10.98 -8.45 -1.14
C PRO A 390 -10.54 -7.96 -2.53
N GLU A 391 -10.91 -6.71 -2.89
CA GLU A 391 -10.70 -6.18 -4.24
C GLU A 391 -9.62 -5.13 -4.29
N GLY A 392 -9.65 -4.14 -3.39
CA GLY A 392 -8.67 -3.06 -3.31
C GLY A 392 -7.85 -3.12 -2.05
N LEU A 393 -6.62 -2.60 -2.12
CA LEU A 393 -5.82 -2.37 -0.93
C LEU A 393 -4.94 -1.12 -1.09
N THR A 394 -4.59 -0.52 0.02
CA THR A 394 -3.59 0.56 0.14
C THR A 394 -2.85 0.41 1.46
N ILE A 395 -1.71 1.08 1.58
CA ILE A 395 -0.86 1.04 2.78
C ILE A 395 -0.78 2.45 3.37
N LEU A 396 -1.08 2.57 4.65
CA LEU A 396 -0.95 3.82 5.40
C LEU A 396 0.51 4.10 5.76
N SER A 397 0.82 5.32 6.20
CA SER A 397 2.15 5.71 6.66
C SER A 397 2.64 4.91 7.87
N ASP A 398 1.73 4.41 8.71
CA ASP A 398 2.04 3.47 9.81
C ASP A 398 2.28 2.03 9.34
N GLN A 399 2.28 1.80 8.01
CA GLN A 399 2.44 0.52 7.33
C GLN A 399 1.29 -0.48 7.57
N SER A 400 0.18 -0.03 8.12
CA SER A 400 -1.06 -0.81 8.15
C SER A 400 -1.64 -0.95 6.75
N ILE A 401 -2.20 -2.12 6.45
CA ILE A 401 -2.86 -2.38 5.17
C ILE A 401 -4.36 -2.15 5.32
N ILE A 402 -4.91 -1.31 4.46
CA ILE A 402 -6.35 -1.10 4.34
C ILE A 402 -6.85 -1.93 3.17
N VAL A 403 -7.95 -2.65 3.37
CA VAL A 403 -8.52 -3.59 2.41
C VAL A 403 -9.98 -3.24 2.14
N ALA A 404 -10.33 -3.11 0.89
CA ALA A 404 -11.71 -3.07 0.42
C ALA A 404 -12.25 -4.52 0.38
N ASP A 405 -13.00 -4.89 1.40
CA ASP A 405 -13.57 -6.23 1.55
C ASP A 405 -14.94 -6.27 0.85
N ARG A 406 -14.88 -6.40 -0.47
CA ARG A 406 -15.91 -6.03 -1.42
C ARG A 406 -17.28 -6.66 -1.17
N GLU A 407 -17.33 -7.98 -1.04
CA GLU A 407 -18.60 -8.70 -0.86
C GLU A 407 -19.07 -8.74 0.61
N ASN A 408 -18.26 -8.24 1.53
CA ASN A 408 -18.67 -7.92 2.91
C ASN A 408 -19.13 -6.46 3.06
N GLN A 409 -18.96 -5.62 2.04
CA GLN A 409 -19.36 -4.20 2.02
C GLN A 409 -18.70 -3.38 3.15
N VAL A 410 -17.46 -3.68 3.48
CA VAL A 410 -16.72 -3.01 4.57
C VAL A 410 -15.27 -2.71 4.18
N ILE A 411 -14.70 -1.76 4.89
CA ILE A 411 -13.26 -1.47 4.83
C ILE A 411 -12.60 -2.10 6.05
N ARG A 412 -11.56 -2.91 5.81
CA ARG A 412 -10.82 -3.64 6.83
C ARG A 412 -9.41 -3.08 6.98
N LYS A 413 -8.82 -3.28 8.14
CA LYS A 413 -7.43 -2.91 8.45
C LYS A 413 -6.66 -4.13 8.94
N VAL A 414 -5.49 -4.37 8.37
CA VAL A 414 -4.50 -5.33 8.87
C VAL A 414 -3.38 -4.52 9.51
N VAL A 415 -3.31 -4.57 10.83
CA VAL A 415 -2.27 -3.90 11.62
C VAL A 415 -1.15 -4.88 11.88
N VAL A 416 0.11 -4.39 11.80
CA VAL A 416 1.30 -5.12 12.23
C VAL A 416 2.04 -4.25 13.23
N GLU A 417 2.09 -4.70 14.47
CA GLU A 417 2.76 -4.04 15.58
C GLU A 417 3.93 -4.86 16.10
#